data_d2212c7d7a687b535f01b55eb86ec15b
#
_entry.id   d2212c7d7a687b535f01b55eb86ec15b
#
_cell.length_a   1.000
_cell.length_b   1.000
_cell.length_c   1.000
_cell.angle_alpha   90.00
_cell.angle_beta   90.00
_cell.angle_gamma   90.00
#
_symmetry.space_group_name_H-M   'P 1'
#
loop_
_entity.id
_entity.type
_entity.pdbx_description
1 polymer ?
#
loop_
_entity_poly.entity_id
_entity_poly.type
_entity_poly.pdbx_seq_one_letter_code
_entity_poly.pdbx_strand_id
1 'polypeptide(L)'
;MRNAVGLDISKLTFDASAMVGNAEYSAKFDNDSKGLNQFSDRLKSLGCQNLHICMEATGNYYEEVADYFAQYYSVYVVNPLKISKYAESRFKRTKTDKQDAKLIAQYCRSAKESELVKRQKPTDEQYRLLRMTAAYAQIKSECAAMKNRHHAAKDEEAAKAY
;
A
#
# COMPACT_ATOMS: atom_id res chain seq x y z
N MET A 1 22.74 -7.41 4.40
CA MET A 1 21.65 -7.14 3.42
C MET A 1 20.33 -7.31 4.17
N ARG A 2 19.36 -6.37 4.03
CA ARG A 2 18.09 -6.39 4.79
C ARG A 2 17.20 -7.54 4.30
N ASN A 3 16.60 -8.30 5.22
CA ASN A 3 15.54 -9.24 4.89
C ASN A 3 14.23 -8.44 4.73
N ALA A 4 13.57 -8.55 3.60
CA ALA A 4 12.47 -7.69 3.23
C ALA A 4 11.28 -8.47 2.68
N VAL A 5 10.10 -7.99 2.99
CA VAL A 5 8.82 -8.44 2.44
C VAL A 5 8.15 -7.27 1.78
N GLY A 6 7.64 -7.46 0.57
CA GLY A 6 6.73 -6.54 -0.10
C GLY A 6 5.34 -7.12 -0.13
N LEU A 7 4.36 -6.29 0.18
CA LEU A 7 2.94 -6.63 0.10
C LEU A 7 2.25 -5.69 -0.88
N ASP A 8 1.59 -6.26 -1.87
CA ASP A 8 0.63 -5.56 -2.73
C ASP A 8 -0.79 -5.95 -2.29
N ILE A 9 -1.56 -4.96 -1.80
CA ILE A 9 -2.79 -5.20 -1.05
C ILE A 9 -3.98 -4.67 -1.83
N SER A 10 -4.95 -5.55 -2.07
CA SER A 10 -6.26 -5.24 -2.63
C SER A 10 -7.38 -5.49 -1.61
N LYS A 11 -8.61 -5.21 -2.00
CA LYS A 11 -9.78 -5.37 -1.13
C LYS A 11 -9.94 -6.79 -0.59
N LEU A 12 -9.76 -7.80 -1.44
CA LEU A 12 -10.07 -9.20 -1.11
C LEU A 12 -8.83 -10.07 -0.89
N THR A 13 -7.68 -9.67 -1.42
CA THR A 13 -6.46 -10.46 -1.38
C THR A 13 -5.23 -9.57 -1.25
N PHE A 14 -4.12 -10.16 -0.84
CA PHE A 14 -2.81 -9.54 -0.98
C PHE A 14 -1.79 -10.51 -1.55
N ASP A 15 -0.94 -9.98 -2.42
CA ASP A 15 0.22 -10.66 -2.94
C ASP A 15 1.43 -10.33 -2.06
N ALA A 16 2.18 -11.36 -1.67
CA ALA A 16 3.36 -11.23 -0.82
C ALA A 16 4.60 -11.74 -1.54
N SER A 17 5.70 -11.00 -1.44
CA SER A 17 7.02 -11.44 -1.88
C SER A 17 8.03 -11.23 -0.75
N ALA A 18 8.69 -12.29 -0.31
CA ALA A 18 9.71 -12.24 0.73
C ALA A 18 11.09 -12.54 0.15
N MET A 19 12.07 -11.72 0.54
CA MET A 19 13.48 -11.83 0.18
C MET A 19 14.30 -12.03 1.45
N VAL A 20 14.72 -13.25 1.74
CA VAL A 20 15.48 -13.63 2.94
C VAL A 20 16.82 -14.22 2.52
N GLY A 21 17.91 -13.53 2.84
CA GLY A 21 19.22 -13.89 2.30
C GLY A 21 19.21 -13.89 0.77
N ASN A 22 19.50 -15.05 0.17
CA ASN A 22 19.43 -15.27 -1.28
C ASN A 22 18.13 -15.98 -1.72
N ALA A 23 17.26 -16.35 -0.79
CA ALA A 23 16.00 -17.00 -1.08
C ALA A 23 14.90 -15.98 -1.38
N GLU A 24 14.05 -16.34 -2.33
CA GLU A 24 12.86 -15.56 -2.68
C GLU A 24 11.63 -16.46 -2.58
N TYR A 25 10.58 -15.95 -1.97
CA TYR A 25 9.30 -16.60 -1.84
C TYR A 25 8.19 -15.64 -2.26
N SER A 26 7.19 -16.14 -2.99
CA SER A 26 6.00 -15.36 -3.34
C SER A 26 4.76 -16.22 -3.20
N ALA A 27 3.71 -15.64 -2.63
CA ALA A 27 2.39 -16.26 -2.52
C ALA A 27 1.30 -15.20 -2.44
N LYS A 28 0.05 -15.63 -2.68
CA LYS A 28 -1.16 -14.85 -2.56
C LYS A 28 -1.97 -15.37 -1.37
N PHE A 29 -2.58 -14.44 -0.63
CA PHE A 29 -3.41 -14.71 0.54
C PHE A 29 -4.70 -13.91 0.47
N ASP A 30 -5.73 -14.38 1.16
CA ASP A 30 -6.96 -13.60 1.36
C ASP A 30 -6.70 -12.44 2.34
N ASN A 31 -7.31 -11.29 2.08
CA ASN A 31 -7.19 -10.12 2.95
C ASN A 31 -8.25 -10.19 4.06
N ASP A 32 -8.12 -11.23 4.89
CA ASP A 32 -8.94 -11.49 6.06
C ASP A 32 -8.09 -12.07 7.20
N SER A 33 -8.68 -12.29 8.36
CA SER A 33 -7.99 -12.82 9.55
C SER A 33 -7.32 -14.18 9.29
N LYS A 34 -7.91 -15.03 8.44
CA LYS A 34 -7.37 -16.34 8.10
C LYS A 34 -6.11 -16.21 7.24
N GLY A 35 -6.17 -15.39 6.19
CA GLY A 35 -5.01 -15.16 5.32
C GLY A 35 -3.87 -14.46 6.04
N LEU A 36 -4.17 -13.51 6.94
CA LEU A 36 -3.16 -12.86 7.78
C LEU A 36 -2.44 -13.87 8.69
N ASN A 37 -3.20 -14.78 9.33
CA ASN A 37 -2.60 -15.84 10.17
C ASN A 37 -1.75 -16.81 9.35
N GLN A 38 -2.23 -17.26 8.20
CA GLN A 38 -1.47 -18.14 7.29
C GLN A 38 -0.16 -17.49 6.85
N PHE A 39 -0.20 -16.20 6.50
CA PHE A 39 1.01 -15.49 6.13
C PHE A 39 1.95 -15.28 7.32
N SER A 40 1.41 -14.97 8.52
CA SER A 40 2.20 -14.87 9.76
C SER A 40 2.96 -16.17 10.05
N ASP A 41 2.29 -17.32 9.94
CA ASP A 41 2.93 -18.62 10.17
C ASP A 41 3.99 -18.92 9.11
N ARG A 42 3.74 -18.50 7.88
CA ARG A 42 4.75 -18.60 6.83
C ARG A 42 5.98 -17.72 7.12
N LEU A 43 5.79 -16.48 7.59
CA LEU A 43 6.92 -15.61 7.98
C LEU A 43 7.73 -16.22 9.13
N LYS A 44 7.06 -16.79 10.14
CA LYS A 44 7.73 -17.50 11.24
C LYS A 44 8.56 -18.69 10.74
N SER A 45 8.02 -19.46 9.79
CA SER A 45 8.72 -20.63 9.21
C SER A 45 9.98 -20.25 8.42
N LEU A 46 10.13 -18.99 7.98
CA LEU A 46 11.35 -18.50 7.35
C LEU A 46 12.52 -18.37 8.35
N GLY A 47 12.26 -18.47 9.65
CA GLY A 47 13.29 -18.45 10.70
C GLY A 47 14.12 -17.17 10.75
N CYS A 48 13.59 -16.08 10.20
CA CYS A 48 14.34 -14.85 9.97
C CYS A 48 14.06 -13.83 11.07
N GLN A 49 15.09 -13.42 11.78
CA GLN A 49 15.05 -12.25 12.67
C GLN A 49 15.21 -10.95 11.84
N ASN A 50 14.67 -9.83 12.34
CA ASN A 50 14.77 -8.51 11.70
C ASN A 50 14.19 -8.46 10.27
N LEU A 51 12.98 -8.97 10.13
CA LEU A 51 12.22 -8.88 8.89
C LEU A 51 11.54 -7.51 8.76
N HIS A 52 11.72 -6.86 7.64
CA HIS A 52 11.12 -5.57 7.30
C HIS A 52 9.98 -5.79 6.30
N ILE A 53 8.78 -5.35 6.63
CA ILE A 53 7.61 -5.49 5.78
C ILE A 53 7.28 -4.12 5.18
N CYS A 54 7.29 -4.02 3.87
CA CYS A 54 6.86 -2.82 3.14
C CYS A 54 5.56 -3.09 2.40
N MET A 55 4.69 -2.10 2.37
CA MET A 55 3.46 -2.09 1.59
C MET A 55 3.19 -0.71 1.02
N GLU A 56 2.45 -0.66 -0.08
CA GLU A 56 2.06 0.58 -0.73
C GLU A 56 0.81 1.17 -0.06
N ALA A 57 0.78 2.50 0.11
CA ALA A 57 -0.37 3.23 0.65
C ALA A 57 -1.44 3.43 -0.44
N THR A 58 -2.07 2.35 -0.90
CA THR A 58 -3.15 2.39 -1.89
C THR A 58 -4.49 2.14 -1.23
N GLY A 59 -5.38 3.13 -1.27
CA GLY A 59 -6.68 3.07 -0.58
C GLY A 59 -6.54 2.98 0.95
N ASN A 60 -7.44 2.21 1.59
CA ASN A 60 -7.45 1.96 3.04
C ASN A 60 -7.27 0.47 3.42
N TYR A 61 -7.21 -0.42 2.42
CA TYR A 61 -7.16 -1.87 2.65
C TYR A 61 -5.87 -2.34 3.32
N TYR A 62 -4.80 -1.55 3.25
CA TYR A 62 -3.52 -1.85 3.88
C TYR A 62 -3.53 -1.63 5.40
N GLU A 63 -4.46 -0.83 5.93
CA GLU A 63 -4.43 -0.37 7.32
C GLU A 63 -4.48 -1.53 8.32
N GLU A 64 -5.42 -2.45 8.15
CA GLU A 64 -5.56 -3.63 9.02
C GLU A 64 -4.36 -4.57 8.92
N VAL A 65 -3.87 -4.79 7.70
CA VAL A 65 -2.68 -5.61 7.44
C VAL A 65 -1.44 -4.99 8.10
N ALA A 66 -1.27 -3.67 7.95
CA ALA A 66 -0.16 -2.94 8.54
C ALA A 66 -0.20 -3.00 10.07
N ASP A 67 -1.36 -2.78 10.68
CA ASP A 67 -1.53 -2.78 12.12
C ASP A 67 -1.38 -4.19 12.73
N TYR A 68 -1.82 -5.23 12.00
CA TYR A 68 -1.61 -6.62 12.41
C TYR A 68 -0.11 -6.97 12.47
N PHE A 69 0.63 -6.70 11.39
CA PHE A 69 2.05 -7.07 11.34
C PHE A 69 2.96 -6.12 12.12
N ALA A 70 2.56 -4.87 12.37
CA ALA A 70 3.34 -3.92 13.17
C ALA A 70 3.51 -4.36 14.64
N GLN A 71 2.70 -5.31 15.12
CA GLN A 71 2.83 -5.90 16.45
C GLN A 71 4.07 -6.81 16.57
N TYR A 72 4.54 -7.37 15.47
CA TYR A 72 5.59 -8.40 15.44
C TYR A 72 6.82 -8.01 14.62
N TYR A 73 6.65 -7.10 13.65
CA TYR A 73 7.67 -6.77 12.67
C TYR A 73 7.82 -5.26 12.48
N SER A 74 8.91 -4.84 11.86
CA SER A 74 9.07 -3.46 11.39
C SER A 74 8.29 -3.28 10.08
N VAL A 75 7.15 -2.59 10.15
CA VAL A 75 6.27 -2.33 9.01
C VAL A 75 6.45 -0.90 8.52
N TYR A 76 6.49 -0.74 7.20
CA TYR A 76 6.66 0.53 6.51
C TYR A 76 5.59 0.69 5.44
N VAL A 77 4.85 1.78 5.53
CA VAL A 77 3.86 2.16 4.51
C VAL A 77 4.50 3.19 3.59
N VAL A 78 4.62 2.85 2.32
CA VAL A 78 5.39 3.62 1.35
C VAL A 78 4.47 4.34 0.38
N ASN A 79 4.82 5.58 0.06
CA ASN A 79 4.08 6.35 -0.94
C ASN A 79 4.21 5.69 -2.33
N PRO A 80 3.10 5.45 -3.06
CA PRO A 80 3.06 4.88 -4.40
C PRO A 80 4.05 5.51 -5.38
N LEU A 81 4.22 6.83 -5.32
CA LEU A 81 5.17 7.54 -6.17
C LEU A 81 6.63 7.10 -5.97
N LYS A 82 7.01 6.69 -4.76
CA LYS A 82 8.37 6.17 -4.50
C LYS A 82 8.58 4.83 -5.17
N ILE A 83 7.57 3.96 -5.12
CA ILE A 83 7.59 2.64 -5.77
C ILE A 83 7.62 2.81 -7.29
N SER A 84 6.77 3.69 -7.86
CA SER A 84 6.76 4.00 -9.29
C SER A 84 8.12 4.50 -9.78
N LYS A 85 8.72 5.49 -9.12
CA LYS A 85 10.05 6.01 -9.45
C LYS A 85 11.15 4.94 -9.35
N TYR A 86 11.05 4.07 -8.35
CA TYR A 86 11.97 2.96 -8.20
C TYR A 86 11.83 1.95 -9.36
N ALA A 87 10.59 1.65 -9.79
CA ALA A 87 10.31 0.81 -10.95
C ALA A 87 10.92 1.40 -12.24
N GLU A 88 10.70 2.68 -12.48
CA GLU A 88 11.25 3.42 -13.63
C GLU A 88 12.78 3.34 -13.66
N SER A 89 13.45 3.53 -12.52
CA SER A 89 14.90 3.43 -12.40
C SER A 89 15.46 2.05 -12.74
N ARG A 90 14.62 1.00 -12.70
CA ARG A 90 14.97 -0.39 -13.00
C ARG A 90 14.57 -0.86 -14.39
N PHE A 91 14.05 0.03 -15.25
CA PHE A 91 13.58 -0.29 -16.60
C PHE A 91 12.53 -1.43 -16.67
N LYS A 92 11.74 -1.62 -15.60
CA LYS A 92 10.73 -2.68 -15.55
C LYS A 92 9.38 -2.15 -16.01
N ARG A 93 8.91 -2.63 -17.15
CA ARG A 93 7.68 -2.17 -17.82
C ARG A 93 6.47 -3.11 -17.69
N THR A 94 6.64 -4.34 -17.21
CA THR A 94 5.55 -5.32 -17.12
C THR A 94 4.90 -5.28 -15.74
N LYS A 95 3.61 -4.91 -15.71
CA LYS A 95 2.81 -4.78 -14.50
C LYS A 95 1.96 -6.04 -14.28
N THR A 96 2.21 -6.76 -13.20
CA THR A 96 1.34 -7.81 -12.67
C THR A 96 1.44 -7.76 -11.13
N ASP A 97 0.36 -8.04 -10.41
CA ASP A 97 0.27 -7.96 -8.93
C ASP A 97 1.43 -8.69 -8.23
N LYS A 98 1.81 -9.87 -8.73
CA LYS A 98 2.96 -10.62 -8.23
C LYS A 98 4.29 -9.90 -8.45
N GLN A 99 4.42 -9.15 -9.53
CA GLN A 99 5.62 -8.34 -9.81
C GLN A 99 5.63 -7.08 -8.96
N ASP A 100 4.46 -6.53 -8.63
CA ASP A 100 4.32 -5.35 -7.80
C ASP A 100 4.74 -5.67 -6.34
N ALA A 101 4.30 -6.77 -5.74
CA ALA A 101 4.78 -7.23 -4.43
C ALA A 101 6.30 -7.46 -4.41
N LYS A 102 6.85 -8.06 -5.47
CA LYS A 102 8.30 -8.24 -5.60
C LYS A 102 9.06 -6.92 -5.72
N LEU A 103 8.53 -5.98 -6.48
CA LEU A 103 9.10 -4.65 -6.62
C LEU A 103 9.12 -3.90 -5.28
N ILE A 104 8.03 -3.98 -4.51
CA ILE A 104 7.93 -3.42 -3.15
C ILE A 104 8.99 -4.06 -2.23
N ALA A 105 9.18 -5.39 -2.29
CA ALA A 105 10.22 -6.07 -1.51
C ALA A 105 11.64 -5.61 -1.90
N GLN A 106 11.90 -5.46 -3.20
CA GLN A 106 13.18 -4.96 -3.71
C GLN A 106 13.45 -3.52 -3.27
N TYR A 107 12.44 -2.66 -3.33
CA TYR A 107 12.52 -1.30 -2.80
C TYR A 107 12.86 -1.33 -1.30
N CYS A 108 12.08 -2.06 -0.50
CA CYS A 108 12.30 -2.21 0.93
C CYS A 108 13.73 -2.66 1.26
N ARG A 109 14.27 -3.59 0.48
CA ARG A 109 15.62 -4.14 0.67
C ARG A 109 16.74 -3.14 0.36
N SER A 110 16.53 -2.24 -0.61
CA SER A 110 17.54 -1.29 -1.11
C SER A 110 17.39 0.12 -0.55
N ALA A 111 16.23 0.50 -0.03
CA ALA A 111 15.96 1.83 0.49
C ALA A 111 16.84 2.15 1.72
N LYS A 112 17.25 3.41 1.84
CA LYS A 112 17.95 3.90 3.02
C LYS A 112 17.00 3.92 4.22
N GLU A 113 17.53 3.77 5.42
CA GLU A 113 16.75 3.81 6.67
C GLU A 113 15.93 5.10 6.79
N SER A 114 16.52 6.23 6.39
CA SER A 114 15.87 7.55 6.39
C SER A 114 14.71 7.69 5.41
N GLU A 115 14.59 6.79 4.44
CA GLU A 115 13.50 6.78 3.43
C GLU A 115 12.29 5.97 3.88
N LEU A 116 12.49 5.11 4.88
CA LEU A 116 11.48 4.19 5.42
C LEU A 116 10.91 4.75 6.72
N VAL A 117 9.66 5.16 6.67
CA VAL A 117 8.93 5.63 7.86
C VAL A 117 8.19 4.44 8.47
N LYS A 118 8.60 4.05 9.67
CA LYS A 118 7.98 2.93 10.40
C LYS A 118 6.53 3.25 10.73
N ARG A 119 5.64 2.28 10.47
CA ARG A 119 4.21 2.39 10.82
C ARG A 119 4.06 2.57 12.32
N GLN A 120 3.37 3.62 12.70
CA GLN A 120 2.82 3.80 14.04
C GLN A 120 1.30 3.70 13.91
N LYS A 121 0.67 2.85 14.69
CA LYS A 121 -0.79 2.73 14.68
C LYS A 121 -1.38 4.06 15.13
N PRO A 122 -2.21 4.72 14.31
CA PRO A 122 -2.89 5.93 14.73
C PRO A 122 -3.86 5.66 15.90
N THR A 123 -4.10 6.67 16.72
CA THR A 123 -5.20 6.62 17.70
C THR A 123 -6.55 6.63 16.98
N ASP A 124 -7.63 6.23 17.66
CA ASP A 124 -8.98 6.26 17.09
C ASP A 124 -9.38 7.68 16.64
N GLU A 125 -8.95 8.70 17.38
CA GLU A 125 -9.17 10.11 17.03
C GLU A 125 -8.40 10.52 15.77
N GLN A 126 -7.14 10.07 15.64
CA GLN A 126 -6.35 10.30 14.43
C GLN A 126 -6.96 9.58 13.22
N TYR A 127 -7.46 8.35 13.39
CA TYR A 127 -8.19 7.65 12.32
C TYR A 127 -9.45 8.41 11.88
N ARG A 128 -10.24 8.89 12.85
CA ARG A 128 -11.43 9.70 12.54
C ARG A 128 -11.05 10.95 11.75
N LEU A 129 -10.03 11.69 12.19
CA LEU A 129 -9.55 12.89 11.51
C LEU A 129 -9.06 12.60 10.09
N LEU A 130 -8.27 11.54 9.91
CA LEU A 130 -7.79 11.12 8.59
C LEU A 130 -8.94 10.80 7.62
N ARG A 131 -9.95 10.06 8.09
CA ARG A 131 -11.13 9.72 7.28
C ARG A 131 -11.97 10.94 6.93
N MET A 132 -12.17 11.85 7.89
CA MET A 132 -12.91 13.10 7.65
C MET A 132 -12.16 14.01 6.65
N THR A 133 -10.85 14.12 6.77
CA THR A 133 -10.02 14.92 5.84
C THR A 133 -10.03 14.33 4.43
N ALA A 134 -9.96 13.01 4.30
CA ALA A 134 -10.03 12.33 3.00
C ALA A 134 -11.42 12.52 2.36
N ALA A 135 -12.51 12.36 3.11
CA ALA A 135 -13.87 12.59 2.64
C ALA A 135 -14.08 14.04 2.21
N TYR A 136 -13.58 15.00 3.00
CA TYR A 136 -13.63 16.41 2.64
C TYR A 136 -12.88 16.72 1.34
N ALA A 137 -11.68 16.19 1.18
CA ALA A 137 -10.87 16.36 -0.02
C ALA A 137 -11.57 15.79 -1.27
N GLN A 138 -12.20 14.61 -1.13
CA GLN A 138 -12.98 14.00 -2.20
C GLN A 138 -14.17 14.85 -2.60
N ILE A 139 -15.01 15.26 -1.63
CA ILE A 139 -16.18 16.12 -1.89
C ILE A 139 -15.75 17.43 -2.56
N LYS A 140 -14.67 18.05 -2.08
CA LYS A 140 -14.13 19.27 -2.68
C LYS A 140 -13.71 19.07 -4.13
N SER A 141 -13.07 17.95 -4.46
CA SER A 141 -12.68 17.59 -5.82
C SER A 141 -13.90 17.38 -6.73
N GLU A 142 -14.91 16.64 -6.23
CA GLU A 142 -16.16 16.41 -6.97
C GLU A 142 -16.91 17.72 -7.25
N CYS A 143 -17.02 18.59 -6.24
CA CYS A 143 -17.62 19.93 -6.41
C CYS A 143 -16.87 20.76 -7.47
N ALA A 144 -15.54 20.72 -7.48
CA ALA A 144 -14.75 21.42 -8.49
C ALA A 144 -14.99 20.84 -9.89
N ALA A 145 -15.05 19.52 -10.02
CA ALA A 145 -15.35 18.85 -11.28
C ALA A 145 -16.76 19.18 -11.79
N MET A 146 -17.76 19.23 -10.89
CA MET A 146 -19.14 19.63 -11.25
C MET A 146 -19.22 21.09 -11.71
N LYS A 147 -18.54 22.01 -11.01
CA LYS A 147 -18.46 23.43 -11.42
C LYS A 147 -17.84 23.57 -12.81
N ASN A 148 -16.75 22.83 -13.09
CA ASN A 148 -16.10 22.86 -14.39
C ASN A 148 -17.02 22.32 -15.51
N ARG A 149 -17.77 21.24 -15.25
CA ARG A 149 -18.77 20.71 -16.19
C ARG A 149 -19.89 21.69 -16.44
N HIS A 150 -20.40 22.32 -15.39
CA HIS A 150 -21.43 23.37 -15.51
C HIS A 150 -20.95 24.55 -16.38
N HIS A 151 -19.72 25.03 -16.15
CA HIS A 151 -19.13 26.10 -16.99
C HIS A 151 -18.87 25.70 -18.45
N ALA A 152 -18.58 24.40 -18.67
CA ALA A 152 -18.36 23.87 -20.02
C ALA A 152 -19.66 23.56 -20.78
N ALA A 153 -20.82 23.54 -20.11
CA ALA A 153 -22.11 23.32 -20.76
C ALA A 153 -22.46 24.53 -21.63
N LYS A 154 -22.64 24.31 -22.92
CA LYS A 154 -22.98 25.35 -23.91
C LYS A 154 -24.48 25.60 -24.00
N ASP A 155 -25.29 24.69 -23.48
CA ASP A 155 -26.76 24.75 -23.52
C ASP A 155 -27.27 25.07 -22.12
N GLU A 156 -28.14 26.04 -21.99
CA GLU A 156 -28.74 26.45 -20.70
C GLU A 156 -29.54 25.33 -20.02
N GLU A 157 -30.17 24.40 -20.79
CA GLU A 157 -30.88 23.25 -20.25
C GLU A 157 -29.91 22.21 -19.72
N ALA A 158 -28.82 21.96 -20.42
CA ALA A 158 -27.77 21.05 -19.95
C ALA A 158 -27.05 21.60 -18.70
N ALA A 159 -26.88 22.94 -18.64
CA ALA A 159 -26.28 23.58 -17.46
C ALA A 159 -27.14 23.46 -16.19
N LYS A 160 -28.47 23.40 -16.31
CA LYS A 160 -29.39 23.18 -15.18
C LYS A 160 -29.38 21.77 -14.62
N ALA A 161 -28.83 20.79 -15.36
CA ALA A 161 -28.73 19.39 -14.95
C ALA A 161 -27.50 19.11 -14.08
N TYR A 162 -26.56 20.05 -13.94
CA TYR A 162 -25.36 19.98 -13.10
C TYR A 162 -25.45 20.97 -11.93
#